data_410f7b3afff95b42b59b74f8841af800
#
_entry.id   410f7b3afff95b42b59b74f8841af800
#
_cell.length_a   1.000
_cell.length_b   1.000
_cell.length_c   1.000
_cell.angle_alpha   90.00
_cell.angle_beta   90.00
_cell.angle_gamma   90.00
#
_symmetry.space_group_name_H-M   'P 1'
#
loop_
_entity.id
_entity.type
_entity.pdbx_description
1 polymer ?
#
loop_
_entity_poly.entity_id
_entity_poly.type
_entity_poly.pdbx_seq_one_letter_code
_entity_poly.pdbx_strand_id
1 'polypeptide(L)'
;MKKVFTFTLLLILTTCSFAQLADSIKVQYIKDWTRAKAYTKEYLETMPKEKFQFRAQDSIRTFAQQMIHLAQGNVGLISNGTGAKRLAWGARNLENADGAQSADSVMYFVMASYDYAIESITNMDVNKLWERFGRGNFSETRFAWLNKAFEHQTHHRGQATIYIRLVGIKPPNEKLF
;
A
#
# COMPACT_ATOMS: atom_id res chain seq x y z
N MET A 1 -20.55 22.10 42.28
CA MET A 1 -19.17 21.72 42.01
C MET A 1 -19.00 20.22 41.67
N LYS A 2 -19.63 19.25 42.39
CA LYS A 2 -19.48 17.80 42.09
C LYS A 2 -19.91 17.38 40.67
N LYS A 3 -20.99 17.95 40.11
CA LYS A 3 -21.50 17.61 38.76
C LYS A 3 -20.58 18.04 37.63
N VAL A 4 -19.87 19.18 37.77
CA VAL A 4 -18.90 19.67 36.76
C VAL A 4 -17.69 18.78 36.73
N PHE A 5 -17.22 18.34 37.88
CA PHE A 5 -16.03 17.46 37.97
C PHE A 5 -16.30 16.08 37.33
N THR A 6 -17.47 15.52 37.53
CA THR A 6 -17.88 14.25 36.94
C THR A 6 -17.97 14.33 35.41
N PHE A 7 -18.49 15.43 34.86
CA PHE A 7 -18.61 15.65 33.41
C PHE A 7 -17.20 15.81 32.74
N THR A 8 -16.32 16.58 33.41
CA THR A 8 -14.94 16.76 32.92
C THR A 8 -14.15 15.43 32.93
N LEU A 9 -14.30 14.60 33.97
CA LEU A 9 -13.64 13.30 34.05
C LEU A 9 -14.14 12.34 32.95
N LEU A 10 -15.44 12.33 32.66
CA LEU A 10 -16.03 11.53 31.59
C LEU A 10 -15.50 11.93 30.21
N LEU A 11 -15.32 13.24 29.97
CA LEU A 11 -14.77 13.76 28.70
C LEU A 11 -13.31 13.34 28.51
N ILE A 12 -12.49 13.37 29.54
CA ILE A 12 -11.08 12.95 29.50
C ILE A 12 -10.97 11.45 29.20
N LEU A 13 -11.80 10.61 29.82
CA LEU A 13 -11.81 9.17 29.58
C LEU A 13 -12.17 8.81 28.13
N THR A 14 -13.12 9.52 27.52
CA THR A 14 -13.51 9.28 26.12
C THR A 14 -12.41 9.69 25.14
N THR A 15 -11.76 10.83 25.33
CA THR A 15 -10.67 11.28 24.44
C THR A 15 -9.46 10.34 24.48
N CYS A 16 -9.07 9.84 25.64
CA CYS A 16 -8.02 8.83 25.79
C CYS A 16 -8.34 7.55 25.04
N SER A 17 -9.59 7.08 25.07
CA SER A 17 -10.01 5.85 24.38
C SER A 17 -9.93 5.99 22.84
N PHE A 18 -10.32 7.12 22.28
CA PHE A 18 -10.23 7.35 20.83
C PHE A 18 -8.78 7.46 20.33
N ALA A 19 -7.92 8.13 21.07
CA ALA A 19 -6.50 8.24 20.73
C ALA A 19 -5.82 6.85 20.73
N GLN A 20 -6.10 6.02 21.73
CA GLN A 20 -5.57 4.66 21.82
C GLN A 20 -6.04 3.76 20.68
N LEU A 21 -7.31 3.90 20.24
CA LEU A 21 -7.83 3.16 19.09
C LEU A 21 -7.14 3.57 17.80
N ALA A 22 -6.94 4.86 17.57
CA ALA A 22 -6.27 5.37 16.36
C ALA A 22 -4.80 4.92 16.29
N ASP A 23 -4.10 4.92 17.41
CA ASP A 23 -2.73 4.39 17.50
C ASP A 23 -2.69 2.87 17.23
N SER A 24 -3.65 2.11 17.75
CA SER A 24 -3.75 0.67 17.49
C SER A 24 -3.97 0.36 16.01
N ILE A 25 -4.79 1.16 15.32
CA ILE A 25 -5.00 1.06 13.86
C ILE A 25 -3.68 1.31 13.12
N LYS A 26 -2.95 2.36 13.49
CA LYS A 26 -1.65 2.69 12.89
C LYS A 26 -0.63 1.56 13.06
N VAL A 27 -0.52 1.00 14.27
CA VAL A 27 0.38 -0.13 14.55
C VAL A 27 0.00 -1.34 13.70
N GLN A 28 -1.29 -1.65 13.56
CA GLN A 28 -1.76 -2.76 12.72
C GLN A 28 -1.41 -2.53 11.24
N TYR A 29 -1.61 -1.33 10.69
CA TYR A 29 -1.20 -1.03 9.31
C TYR A 29 0.30 -1.22 9.10
N ILE A 30 1.16 -0.74 10.02
CA ILE A 30 2.61 -0.91 9.90
C ILE A 30 2.97 -2.40 9.85
N LYS A 31 2.38 -3.22 10.72
CA LYS A 31 2.56 -4.68 10.74
C LYS A 31 2.14 -5.30 9.41
N ASP A 32 0.96 -4.97 8.92
CA ASP A 32 0.41 -5.55 7.68
C ASP A 32 1.20 -5.13 6.44
N TRP A 33 1.61 -3.87 6.35
CA TRP A 33 2.44 -3.38 5.24
C TRP A 33 3.85 -3.99 5.26
N THR A 34 4.44 -4.20 6.45
CA THR A 34 5.73 -4.89 6.60
C THR A 34 5.65 -6.34 6.13
N ARG A 35 4.61 -7.06 6.54
CA ARG A 35 4.32 -8.42 6.07
C ARG A 35 4.08 -8.46 4.57
N ALA A 36 3.26 -7.53 4.05
CA ALA A 36 2.94 -7.45 2.62
C ALA A 36 4.18 -7.14 1.76
N LYS A 37 5.11 -6.32 2.25
CA LYS A 37 6.41 -6.05 1.61
C LYS A 37 7.21 -7.34 1.44
N ALA A 38 7.40 -8.09 2.54
CA ALA A 38 8.14 -9.35 2.51
C ALA A 38 7.49 -10.37 1.56
N TYR A 39 6.15 -10.49 1.62
CA TYR A 39 5.40 -11.39 0.76
C TYR A 39 5.49 -10.99 -0.72
N THR A 40 5.38 -9.70 -1.04
CA THR A 40 5.51 -9.23 -2.43
C THR A 40 6.93 -9.39 -2.97
N LYS A 41 7.94 -9.25 -2.11
CA LYS A 41 9.34 -9.53 -2.48
C LYS A 41 9.51 -10.97 -2.97
N GLU A 42 8.91 -11.94 -2.29
CA GLU A 42 8.95 -13.35 -2.72
C GLU A 42 8.31 -13.57 -4.10
N TYR A 43 7.25 -12.85 -4.45
CA TYR A 43 6.66 -12.89 -5.79
C TYR A 43 7.64 -12.42 -6.86
N LEU A 44 8.36 -11.32 -6.58
CA LEU A 44 9.37 -10.78 -7.49
C LEU A 44 10.57 -11.72 -7.65
N GLU A 45 10.99 -12.36 -6.55
CA GLU A 45 12.10 -13.33 -6.56
C GLU A 45 11.72 -14.66 -7.19
N THR A 46 10.44 -15.04 -7.15
CA THR A 46 9.94 -16.29 -7.74
C THR A 46 9.80 -16.20 -9.27
N MET A 47 9.51 -15.00 -9.80
CA MET A 47 9.41 -14.80 -11.24
C MET A 47 10.81 -14.76 -11.86
N PRO A 48 11.16 -15.61 -12.85
CA PRO A 48 12.45 -15.54 -13.52
C PRO A 48 12.69 -14.18 -14.17
N LYS A 49 13.89 -13.63 -14.04
CA LYS A 49 14.21 -12.28 -14.55
C LYS A 49 13.90 -12.11 -16.03
N GLU A 50 14.16 -13.12 -16.84
CA GLU A 50 13.88 -13.15 -18.27
C GLU A 50 12.37 -13.23 -18.61
N LYS A 51 11.52 -13.51 -17.63
CA LYS A 51 10.06 -13.58 -17.76
C LYS A 51 9.33 -12.33 -17.28
N PHE A 52 10.04 -11.28 -16.85
CA PHE A 52 9.39 -10.03 -16.42
C PHE A 52 8.56 -9.36 -17.53
N GLN A 53 8.94 -9.57 -18.79
CA GLN A 53 8.19 -9.11 -19.96
C GLN A 53 7.07 -10.07 -20.39
N PHE A 54 6.88 -11.20 -19.69
CA PHE A 54 5.83 -12.14 -20.00
C PHE A 54 4.45 -11.48 -19.83
N ARG A 55 3.60 -11.76 -20.80
CA ARG A 55 2.22 -11.27 -20.90
C ARG A 55 1.32 -12.45 -21.19
N ALA A 56 0.28 -12.65 -20.38
CA ALA A 56 -0.64 -13.79 -20.57
C ALA A 56 -1.57 -13.61 -21.78
N GLN A 57 -1.83 -12.35 -22.16
CA GLN A 57 -2.64 -11.96 -23.31
C GLN A 57 -2.28 -10.54 -23.74
N ASP A 58 -2.40 -10.19 -25.03
CA ASP A 58 -1.99 -8.91 -25.59
C ASP A 58 -2.69 -7.68 -24.97
N SER A 59 -3.92 -7.84 -24.53
CA SER A 59 -4.73 -6.75 -23.92
C SER A 59 -4.41 -6.46 -22.45
N ILE A 60 -3.53 -7.25 -21.80
CA ILE A 60 -3.19 -7.07 -20.39
C ILE A 60 -1.73 -6.63 -20.21
N ARG A 61 -1.41 -6.14 -19.03
CA ARG A 61 -0.05 -5.74 -18.65
C ARG A 61 0.93 -6.91 -18.74
N THR A 62 2.22 -6.64 -18.95
CA THR A 62 3.28 -7.59 -18.64
C THR A 62 3.39 -7.76 -17.12
N PHE A 63 4.08 -8.81 -16.64
CA PHE A 63 4.38 -8.97 -15.22
C PHE A 63 5.09 -7.73 -14.66
N ALA A 64 6.09 -7.21 -15.36
CA ALA A 64 6.80 -5.98 -14.96
C ALA A 64 5.85 -4.78 -14.83
N GLN A 65 5.01 -4.53 -15.84
CA GLN A 65 4.03 -3.46 -15.82
C GLN A 65 3.03 -3.62 -14.68
N GLN A 66 2.57 -4.84 -14.41
CA GLN A 66 1.66 -5.16 -13.32
C GLN A 66 2.25 -4.79 -11.96
N MET A 67 3.52 -5.12 -11.73
CA MET A 67 4.20 -4.83 -10.49
C MET A 67 4.58 -3.35 -10.34
N ILE A 68 4.90 -2.66 -11.43
CA ILE A 68 5.10 -1.21 -11.44
C ILE A 68 3.78 -0.49 -11.12
N HIS A 69 2.66 -0.95 -11.69
CA HIS A 69 1.35 -0.39 -11.40
C HIS A 69 1.00 -0.53 -9.91
N LEU A 70 1.25 -1.69 -9.32
CA LEU A 70 1.13 -1.89 -7.87
C LEU A 70 1.94 -0.84 -7.10
N ALA A 71 3.22 -0.63 -7.48
CA ALA A 71 4.10 0.32 -6.80
C ALA A 71 3.60 1.77 -6.91
N GLN A 72 3.15 2.19 -8.08
CA GLN A 72 2.60 3.53 -8.29
C GLN A 72 1.27 3.73 -7.54
N GLY A 73 0.43 2.69 -7.48
CA GLY A 73 -0.79 2.68 -6.68
C GLY A 73 -0.49 2.84 -5.18
N ASN A 74 0.50 2.12 -4.66
CA ASN A 74 0.95 2.27 -3.27
C ASN A 74 1.30 3.74 -2.96
N VAL A 75 2.18 4.35 -3.77
CA VAL A 75 2.60 5.75 -3.56
C VAL A 75 1.40 6.71 -3.66
N GLY A 76 0.54 6.51 -4.65
CA GLY A 76 -0.60 7.40 -4.88
C GLY A 76 -1.64 7.36 -3.77
N LEU A 77 -2.07 6.14 -3.40
CA LEU A 77 -3.15 5.94 -2.43
C LEU A 77 -2.69 6.20 -0.99
N ILE A 78 -1.46 5.80 -0.64
CA ILE A 78 -0.86 6.11 0.66
C ILE A 78 -0.68 7.62 0.85
N SER A 79 -0.22 8.34 -0.19
CA SER A 79 -0.16 9.81 -0.14
C SER A 79 -1.51 10.45 0.19
N ASN A 80 -2.60 9.95 -0.41
CA ASN A 80 -3.94 10.44 -0.12
C ASN A 80 -4.37 10.13 1.33
N GLY A 81 -4.05 8.95 1.85
CA GLY A 81 -4.37 8.53 3.21
C GLY A 81 -3.57 9.26 4.28
N THR A 82 -2.27 9.42 4.08
CA THR A 82 -1.37 9.97 5.10
C THR A 82 -1.14 11.48 4.97
N GLY A 83 -1.30 12.04 3.76
CA GLY A 83 -0.88 13.40 3.43
C GLY A 83 0.60 13.53 3.10
N ALA A 84 1.36 12.44 3.09
CA ALA A 84 2.77 12.46 2.77
C ALA A 84 3.02 12.90 1.31
N LYS A 85 4.14 13.59 1.07
CA LYS A 85 4.55 13.97 -0.28
C LYS A 85 4.88 12.72 -1.09
N ARG A 86 4.34 12.64 -2.31
CA ARG A 86 4.63 11.52 -3.22
C ARG A 86 6.10 11.46 -3.59
N LEU A 87 6.59 10.24 -3.77
CA LEU A 87 7.88 10.01 -4.42
C LEU A 87 7.86 10.60 -5.85
N ALA A 88 8.98 11.19 -6.29
CA ALA A 88 9.06 11.89 -7.57
C ALA A 88 8.69 11.01 -8.78
N TRP A 89 9.00 9.71 -8.71
CA TRP A 89 8.64 8.75 -9.76
C TRP A 89 7.19 8.24 -9.67
N GLY A 90 6.52 8.38 -8.53
CA GLY A 90 5.15 7.88 -8.32
C GLY A 90 4.08 8.55 -9.20
N ALA A 91 4.38 9.72 -9.77
CA ALA A 91 3.50 10.45 -10.68
C ALA A 91 3.86 10.25 -12.15
N ARG A 92 4.95 9.54 -12.47
CA ARG A 92 5.40 9.28 -13.84
C ARG A 92 4.68 8.06 -14.42
N ASN A 93 4.59 7.96 -15.73
CA ASN A 93 4.10 6.75 -16.40
C ASN A 93 5.24 5.72 -16.51
N LEU A 94 5.61 5.10 -15.38
CA LEU A 94 6.68 4.11 -15.34
C LEU A 94 6.31 2.79 -16.03
N GLU A 95 5.02 2.46 -16.11
CA GLU A 95 4.56 1.23 -16.76
C GLU A 95 5.04 1.15 -18.22
N ASN A 96 5.26 2.30 -18.87
CA ASN A 96 5.68 2.40 -20.27
C ASN A 96 7.03 3.11 -20.43
N ALA A 97 7.76 3.35 -19.33
CA ALA A 97 9.06 4.00 -19.39
C ALA A 97 10.19 3.03 -19.72
N ASP A 98 11.07 3.43 -20.65
CA ASP A 98 12.27 2.66 -20.97
C ASP A 98 13.12 2.43 -19.71
N GLY A 99 13.61 1.21 -19.55
CA GLY A 99 14.47 0.80 -18.43
C GLY A 99 13.75 0.57 -17.09
N ALA A 100 12.49 1.02 -16.93
CA ALA A 100 11.74 0.80 -15.69
C ALA A 100 11.26 -0.64 -15.53
N GLN A 101 11.16 -1.41 -16.62
CA GLN A 101 10.59 -2.74 -16.67
C GLN A 101 11.62 -3.87 -16.54
N SER A 102 12.90 -3.56 -16.32
CA SER A 102 13.89 -4.58 -15.99
C SER A 102 13.59 -5.19 -14.61
N ALA A 103 13.96 -6.45 -14.37
CA ALA A 103 13.71 -7.11 -13.10
C ALA A 103 14.27 -6.33 -11.91
N ASP A 104 15.47 -5.76 -12.05
CA ASP A 104 16.11 -4.99 -10.99
C ASP A 104 15.42 -3.63 -10.75
N SER A 105 14.98 -2.95 -11.82
CA SER A 105 14.20 -1.72 -11.71
C SER A 105 12.84 -1.97 -11.05
N VAL A 106 12.13 -3.01 -11.46
CA VAL A 106 10.85 -3.40 -10.86
C VAL A 106 11.01 -3.71 -9.38
N MET A 107 12.02 -4.50 -9.01
CA MET A 107 12.35 -4.79 -7.61
C MET A 107 12.56 -3.49 -6.82
N TYR A 108 13.36 -2.57 -7.35
CA TYR A 108 13.61 -1.27 -6.71
C TYR A 108 12.32 -0.47 -6.50
N PHE A 109 11.51 -0.25 -7.54
CA PHE A 109 10.30 0.56 -7.45
C PHE A 109 9.26 -0.06 -6.50
N VAL A 110 9.08 -1.38 -6.58
CA VAL A 110 8.13 -2.08 -5.71
C VAL A 110 8.58 -1.98 -4.26
N MET A 111 9.83 -2.32 -3.93
CA MET A 111 10.31 -2.24 -2.55
C MET A 111 10.27 -0.82 -2.00
N ALA A 112 10.71 0.17 -2.79
CA ALA A 112 10.65 1.58 -2.40
C ALA A 112 9.21 2.06 -2.15
N SER A 113 8.21 1.53 -2.87
CA SER A 113 6.80 1.87 -2.64
C SER A 113 6.26 1.35 -1.30
N TYR A 114 6.71 0.18 -0.87
CA TYR A 114 6.36 -0.37 0.44
C TYR A 114 7.07 0.37 1.57
N ASP A 115 8.36 0.73 1.39
CA ASP A 115 9.09 1.54 2.37
C ASP A 115 8.44 2.90 2.55
N TYR A 116 8.05 3.54 1.44
CA TYR A 116 7.28 4.77 1.46
C TYR A 116 5.95 4.60 2.22
N ALA A 117 5.24 3.52 2.00
CA ALA A 117 3.97 3.27 2.69
C ALA A 117 4.17 3.12 4.20
N ILE A 118 5.14 2.31 4.63
CA ILE A 118 5.45 2.07 6.04
C ILE A 118 5.90 3.38 6.71
N GLU A 119 6.82 4.12 6.10
CA GLU A 119 7.33 5.38 6.62
C GLU A 119 6.20 6.44 6.72
N SER A 120 5.41 6.59 5.66
CA SER A 120 4.30 7.55 5.63
C SER A 120 3.24 7.25 6.69
N ILE A 121 2.90 5.98 6.90
CA ILE A 121 1.96 5.55 7.95
C ILE A 121 2.58 5.77 9.33
N THR A 122 3.87 5.47 9.51
CA THR A 122 4.57 5.70 10.79
C THR A 122 4.53 7.16 11.20
N ASN A 123 4.70 8.07 10.26
CA ASN A 123 4.79 9.51 10.52
C ASN A 123 3.45 10.24 10.42
N MET A 124 2.35 9.56 10.07
CA MET A 124 1.04 10.22 9.94
C MET A 124 0.47 10.66 11.28
N ASP A 125 -0.27 11.77 11.25
CA ASP A 125 -1.10 12.22 12.37
C ASP A 125 -2.40 11.36 12.43
N VAL A 126 -2.49 10.50 13.43
CA VAL A 126 -3.64 9.59 13.61
C VAL A 126 -4.96 10.31 13.90
N ASN A 127 -4.91 11.56 14.42
CA ASN A 127 -6.11 12.35 14.66
C ASN A 127 -6.82 12.74 13.36
N LYS A 128 -6.12 12.67 12.23
CA LYS A 128 -6.65 12.97 10.90
C LYS A 128 -7.27 11.79 10.18
N LEU A 129 -7.28 10.59 10.75
CA LEU A 129 -7.80 9.38 10.09
C LEU A 129 -9.21 9.55 9.54
N TRP A 130 -10.05 10.33 10.20
CA TRP A 130 -11.44 10.56 9.83
C TRP A 130 -11.67 11.83 9.02
N GLU A 131 -10.62 12.64 8.78
CA GLU A 131 -10.72 13.76 7.86
C GLU A 131 -10.97 13.27 6.44
N ARG A 132 -11.86 13.95 5.72
CA ARG A 132 -12.09 13.68 4.30
C ARG A 132 -11.01 14.34 3.45
N PHE A 133 -10.52 13.59 2.49
CA PHE A 133 -9.59 14.08 1.47
C PHE A 133 -10.14 13.73 0.09
N GLY A 134 -10.28 14.75 -0.77
CA GLY A 134 -10.76 14.60 -2.13
C GLY A 134 -9.65 14.67 -3.16
N ARG A 135 -9.77 13.84 -4.22
CA ARG A 135 -8.91 13.90 -5.40
C ARG A 135 -9.72 13.59 -6.66
N GLY A 136 -9.86 14.56 -7.55
CA GLY A 136 -10.77 14.46 -8.67
C GLY A 136 -12.20 14.28 -8.19
N ASN A 137 -12.87 13.27 -8.71
CA ASN A 137 -14.26 12.94 -8.34
C ASN A 137 -14.38 12.08 -7.06
N PHE A 138 -13.25 11.72 -6.43
CA PHE A 138 -13.23 10.86 -5.25
C PHE A 138 -13.04 11.70 -3.98
N SER A 139 -13.88 11.50 -2.98
CA SER A 139 -13.75 12.10 -1.66
C SER A 139 -14.05 11.04 -0.61
N GLU A 140 -13.01 10.66 0.14
CA GLU A 140 -13.06 9.60 1.15
C GLU A 140 -12.35 10.05 2.44
N THR A 141 -12.58 9.34 3.55
CA THR A 141 -11.75 9.54 4.75
C THR A 141 -10.32 9.06 4.48
N ARG A 142 -9.34 9.60 5.21
CA ARG A 142 -7.95 9.12 5.13
C ARG A 142 -7.86 7.64 5.48
N PHE A 143 -8.64 7.17 6.45
CA PHE A 143 -8.77 5.75 6.78
C PHE A 143 -9.23 4.92 5.57
N ALA A 144 -10.25 5.37 4.85
CA ALA A 144 -10.72 4.68 3.65
C ALA A 144 -9.66 4.65 2.54
N TRP A 145 -8.87 5.73 2.36
CA TRP A 145 -7.74 5.73 1.42
C TRP A 145 -6.66 4.71 1.78
N LEU A 146 -6.35 4.55 3.08
CA LEU A 146 -5.40 3.52 3.54
C LEU A 146 -5.90 2.11 3.26
N ASN A 147 -7.19 1.83 3.49
CA ASN A 147 -7.81 0.54 3.16
C ASN A 147 -7.75 0.27 1.66
N LYS A 148 -8.13 1.24 0.81
CA LYS A 148 -8.05 1.13 -0.65
C LYS A 148 -6.62 0.89 -1.14
N ALA A 149 -5.62 1.48 -0.48
CA ALA A 149 -4.22 1.22 -0.78
C ALA A 149 -3.84 -0.24 -0.51
N PHE A 150 -4.26 -0.78 0.64
CA PHE A 150 -3.96 -2.17 0.99
C PHE A 150 -4.71 -3.17 0.12
N GLU A 151 -5.97 -2.90 -0.21
CA GLU A 151 -6.77 -3.69 -1.16
C GLU A 151 -6.13 -3.69 -2.56
N HIS A 152 -5.71 -2.53 -3.06
CA HIS A 152 -5.09 -2.38 -4.37
C HIS A 152 -3.81 -3.22 -4.51
N GLN A 153 -2.88 -3.16 -3.54
CA GLN A 153 -1.66 -3.95 -3.60
C GLN A 153 -1.95 -5.46 -3.50
N THR A 154 -2.95 -5.86 -2.70
CA THR A 154 -3.38 -7.26 -2.59
C THR A 154 -3.97 -7.76 -3.89
N HIS A 155 -4.84 -6.95 -4.55
CA HIS A 155 -5.42 -7.26 -5.85
C HIS A 155 -4.34 -7.51 -6.92
N HIS A 156 -3.36 -6.61 -7.05
CA HIS A 156 -2.31 -6.74 -8.07
C HIS A 156 -1.31 -7.86 -7.76
N ARG A 157 -0.99 -8.11 -6.50
CA ARG A 157 -0.20 -9.30 -6.09
C ARG A 157 -0.96 -10.59 -6.40
N GLY A 158 -2.27 -10.64 -6.16
CA GLY A 158 -3.11 -11.79 -6.52
C GLY A 158 -3.09 -12.06 -8.04
N GLN A 159 -3.13 -11.02 -8.87
CA GLN A 159 -2.97 -11.15 -10.32
C GLN A 159 -1.58 -11.72 -10.68
N ALA A 160 -0.50 -11.27 -10.04
CA ALA A 160 0.86 -11.77 -10.27
C ALA A 160 0.98 -13.28 -10.05
N THR A 161 0.17 -13.89 -9.19
CA THR A 161 0.06 -15.35 -8.99
C THR A 161 -0.20 -16.09 -10.31
N ILE A 162 -1.08 -15.53 -11.14
CA ILE A 162 -1.46 -16.15 -12.43
C ILE A 162 -0.29 -16.12 -13.40
N TYR A 163 0.46 -15.00 -13.48
CA TYR A 163 1.64 -14.89 -14.34
C TYR A 163 2.70 -15.96 -13.99
N ILE A 164 2.99 -16.12 -12.69
CA ILE A 164 3.97 -17.11 -12.21
C ILE A 164 3.52 -18.52 -12.57
N ARG A 165 2.23 -18.86 -12.42
CA ARG A 165 1.68 -20.17 -12.82
C ARG A 165 1.76 -20.41 -14.32
N LEU A 166 1.47 -19.40 -15.13
CA LEU A 166 1.51 -19.52 -16.60
C LEU A 166 2.91 -19.72 -17.15
N VAL A 167 3.95 -19.31 -16.43
CA VAL A 167 5.34 -19.66 -16.80
C VAL A 167 5.82 -20.99 -16.19
N GLY A 168 4.90 -21.77 -15.61
CA GLY A 168 5.19 -23.12 -15.10
C GLY A 168 5.76 -23.19 -13.69
N ILE A 169 5.71 -22.09 -12.92
CA ILE A 169 6.32 -22.01 -11.60
C ILE A 169 5.26 -21.98 -10.51
N LYS A 170 5.55 -22.60 -9.36
CA LYS A 170 4.70 -22.53 -8.18
C LYS A 170 4.89 -21.16 -7.51
N PRO A 171 3.83 -20.35 -7.35
CA PRO A 171 3.92 -19.09 -6.62
C PRO A 171 4.20 -19.31 -5.13
N PRO A 172 4.64 -18.28 -4.39
CA PRO A 172 4.79 -18.34 -2.95
C PRO A 172 3.51 -18.78 -2.25
N ASN A 173 3.65 -19.47 -1.11
CA ASN A 173 2.52 -19.81 -0.26
C ASN A 173 1.89 -18.53 0.31
N GLU A 174 0.59 -18.58 0.60
CA GLU A 174 -0.12 -17.47 1.21
C GLU A 174 0.48 -17.10 2.58
N LYS A 175 0.59 -15.79 2.85
CA LYS A 175 1.10 -15.22 4.09
C LYS A 175 0.15 -14.15 4.60
N LEU A 176 -0.80 -14.54 5.44
CA LEU A 176 -1.77 -13.62 6.04
C LEU A 176 -1.33 -13.13 7.43
N PHE A 177 -0.45 -13.89 8.08
CA PHE A 177 0.04 -13.62 9.44
C PHE A 177 1.56 -13.57 9.50
#